data_122b6364c993bb8e326a349f86637e60
#
_entry.id   122b6364c993bb8e326a349f86637e60
#
_cell.length_a   1.000
_cell.length_b   1.000
_cell.length_c   1.000
_cell.angle_alpha   90.00
_cell.angle_beta   90.00
_cell.angle_gamma   90.00
#
_symmetry.space_group_name_H-M   'P 1'
#
loop_
_entity.id
_entity.type
_entity.pdbx_description
1 polymer ?
#
loop_
_entity_poly.entity_id
_entity_poly.type
_entity_poly.pdbx_seq_one_letter_code
_entity_poly.pdbx_strand_id
1 'polypeptide(L)'
;KTSGHYKNYKENLFLMKVENQGFGLKPMNCPGHCLMFDNTARSYKELPIRMADFGVLHRNEISGTLTGLTRVRRFQQDDAHIFCRYDQIMDEVLGFLDFMSYVYEVFGFKYELYLSTRPAKMLGSAKLWDMAEQSLTDALNKFGKPWKINPGDGAFYGPKIDIKLFDALGRTHQCGTVQLDFQLPIRFNLMYKTEEQVKKDDKEEKGEGENKEEKGKKGNKK
;
A
#
# COMPACT_ATOMS: atom_id res chain seq x y z
N LYS A 1 -1.05 -1.09 -16.75
CA LYS A 1 -2.24 -1.88 -17.17
C LYS A 1 -2.60 -2.92 -16.12
N THR A 2 -1.64 -3.73 -15.65
CA THR A 2 -1.81 -4.81 -14.66
C THR A 2 -2.54 -4.32 -13.40
N SER A 3 -2.12 -3.24 -12.80
CA SER A 3 -2.72 -2.66 -11.57
C SER A 3 -4.18 -2.20 -11.70
N GLY A 4 -4.72 -2.09 -12.91
CA GLY A 4 -6.06 -1.54 -13.16
C GLY A 4 -6.11 -0.01 -13.25
N HIS A 5 -5.06 0.71 -12.87
CA HIS A 5 -5.03 2.18 -12.93
C HIS A 5 -5.30 2.72 -14.33
N TYR A 6 -4.75 2.12 -15.37
CA TYR A 6 -4.99 2.56 -16.74
C TYR A 6 -6.47 2.49 -17.14
N LYS A 7 -7.21 1.47 -16.67
CA LYS A 7 -8.63 1.31 -16.97
C LYS A 7 -9.51 2.26 -16.14
N ASN A 8 -9.21 2.42 -14.86
CA ASN A 8 -10.08 3.11 -13.91
C ASN A 8 -9.67 4.56 -13.63
N TYR A 9 -8.46 4.96 -14.05
CA TYR A 9 -7.86 6.26 -13.72
C TYR A 9 -7.23 6.96 -14.94
N LYS A 10 -7.56 6.52 -16.16
CA LYS A 10 -6.95 7.00 -17.42
C LYS A 10 -7.09 8.51 -17.62
N GLU A 11 -8.22 9.07 -17.27
CA GLU A 11 -8.52 10.51 -17.44
C GLU A 11 -7.60 11.39 -16.59
N ASN A 12 -7.12 10.85 -15.46
CA ASN A 12 -6.19 11.53 -14.57
C ASN A 12 -4.71 11.28 -14.92
N LEU A 13 -4.40 10.60 -16.02
CA LEU A 13 -3.05 10.33 -16.47
C LEU A 13 -2.62 11.32 -17.54
N PHE A 14 -1.42 11.91 -17.40
CA PHE A 14 -0.74 12.55 -18.51
C PHE A 14 -0.15 11.47 -19.42
N LEU A 15 -0.76 11.30 -20.58
CA LEU A 15 -0.33 10.34 -21.59
C LEU A 15 0.38 11.08 -22.73
N MET A 16 1.46 10.51 -23.23
CA MET A 16 2.23 11.05 -24.33
C MET A 16 2.72 9.93 -25.25
N LYS A 17 3.05 10.31 -26.47
CA LYS A 17 3.65 9.42 -27.45
C LYS A 17 5.07 9.89 -27.73
N VAL A 18 6.05 9.02 -27.55
CA VAL A 18 7.46 9.27 -27.83
C VAL A 18 7.94 8.14 -28.74
N GLU A 19 8.48 8.47 -29.92
CA GLU A 19 9.02 7.51 -30.89
C GLU A 19 8.07 6.32 -31.15
N ASN A 20 6.79 6.59 -31.38
CA ASN A 20 5.71 5.60 -31.56
C ASN A 20 5.35 4.74 -30.35
N GLN A 21 5.96 4.95 -29.18
CA GLN A 21 5.59 4.30 -27.94
C GLN A 21 4.73 5.19 -27.05
N GLY A 22 3.75 4.59 -26.37
CA GLY A 22 2.89 5.30 -25.42
C GLY A 22 3.52 5.33 -24.04
N PHE A 23 3.69 6.52 -23.49
CA PHE A 23 4.16 6.76 -22.11
C PHE A 23 3.08 7.44 -21.28
N GLY A 24 3.22 7.34 -19.97
CA GLY A 24 2.42 8.08 -19.00
C GLY A 24 3.28 8.56 -17.85
N LEU A 25 3.03 9.77 -17.37
CA LEU A 25 3.65 10.24 -16.15
C LEU A 25 3.07 9.47 -14.95
N LYS A 26 3.91 9.14 -13.98
CA LYS A 26 3.55 8.37 -12.78
C LYS A 26 2.53 9.15 -11.93
N PRO A 27 1.28 8.66 -11.76
CA PRO A 27 0.28 9.32 -10.92
C PRO A 27 0.27 8.83 -9.47
N MET A 28 0.83 7.64 -9.22
CA MET A 28 0.89 6.91 -7.94
C MET A 28 2.10 5.99 -7.90
N ASN A 29 2.62 5.72 -6.71
CA ASN A 29 3.78 4.85 -6.50
C ASN A 29 3.40 3.36 -6.38
N CYS A 30 2.12 3.04 -6.09
CA CYS A 30 1.65 1.68 -5.81
C CYS A 30 2.13 0.61 -6.80
N PRO A 31 1.99 0.78 -8.14
CA PRO A 31 2.43 -0.24 -9.09
C PRO A 31 3.94 -0.45 -9.09
N GLY A 32 4.72 0.61 -8.82
CA GLY A 32 6.18 0.54 -8.73
C GLY A 32 6.63 -0.29 -7.53
N HIS A 33 6.05 -0.02 -6.37
CA HIS A 33 6.35 -0.77 -5.14
C HIS A 33 5.92 -2.24 -5.25
N CYS A 34 4.80 -2.56 -5.91
CA CYS A 34 4.43 -3.94 -6.19
C CYS A 34 5.49 -4.67 -7.04
N LEU A 35 6.01 -4.03 -8.08
CA LEU A 35 7.08 -4.60 -8.92
C LEU A 35 8.39 -4.77 -8.13
N MET A 36 8.72 -3.82 -7.26
CA MET A 36 9.90 -3.92 -6.39
C MET A 36 9.77 -5.07 -5.39
N PHE A 37 8.57 -5.25 -4.81
CA PHE A 37 8.29 -6.37 -3.92
C PHE A 37 8.44 -7.71 -4.65
N ASP A 38 7.87 -7.82 -5.85
CA ASP A 38 7.86 -9.05 -6.68
C ASP A 38 9.24 -9.42 -7.24
N ASN A 39 10.15 -8.47 -7.32
CA ASN A 39 11.50 -8.69 -7.88
C ASN A 39 12.40 -9.63 -7.04
N THR A 40 12.01 -9.92 -5.81
CA THR A 40 12.80 -10.77 -4.88
C THR A 40 11.87 -11.74 -4.17
N ALA A 41 12.26 -13.01 -4.11
CA ALA A 41 11.53 -14.00 -3.31
C ALA A 41 11.56 -13.61 -1.83
N ARG A 42 10.39 -13.42 -1.22
CA ARG A 42 10.22 -12.99 0.16
C ARG A 42 9.83 -14.13 1.06
N SER A 43 10.32 -14.11 2.30
CA SER A 43 9.89 -15.02 3.36
C SER A 43 8.85 -14.36 4.26
N TYR A 44 7.95 -15.16 4.84
CA TYR A 44 7.00 -14.68 5.85
C TYR A 44 7.68 -13.97 7.04
N LYS A 45 8.94 -14.29 7.33
CA LYS A 45 9.74 -13.66 8.40
C LYS A 45 10.16 -12.22 8.09
N GLU A 46 10.20 -11.86 6.81
CA GLU A 46 10.56 -10.51 6.37
C GLU A 46 9.38 -9.54 6.48
N LEU A 47 8.15 -10.05 6.57
CA LEU A 47 6.94 -9.24 6.66
C LEU A 47 6.71 -8.75 8.10
N PRO A 48 6.31 -7.49 8.28
CA PRO A 48 5.93 -6.49 7.28
C PRO A 48 7.13 -5.80 6.61
N ILE A 49 7.03 -5.56 5.29
CA ILE A 49 8.00 -4.76 4.53
C ILE A 49 7.39 -3.39 4.24
N ARG A 50 8.09 -2.33 4.60
CA ARG A 50 7.67 -0.94 4.39
C ARG A 50 8.58 -0.29 3.36
N MET A 51 7.99 0.21 2.27
CA MET A 51 8.68 0.91 1.18
C MET A 51 8.16 2.32 1.06
N ALA A 52 9.02 3.33 1.14
CA ALA A 52 8.67 4.73 1.00
C ALA A 52 9.23 5.33 -0.31
N ASP A 53 8.47 6.22 -0.92
CA ASP A 53 8.87 6.99 -2.11
C ASP A 53 8.36 8.44 -1.97
N PHE A 54 9.30 9.37 -1.95
CA PHE A 54 9.06 10.82 -1.89
C PHE A 54 9.18 11.48 -3.25
N GLY A 55 9.17 10.66 -4.32
CA GLY A 55 9.30 11.10 -5.69
C GLY A 55 8.11 11.91 -6.21
N VAL A 56 8.34 12.59 -7.32
CA VAL A 56 7.32 13.43 -7.96
C VAL A 56 6.22 12.58 -8.59
N LEU A 57 4.99 12.98 -8.35
CA LEU A 57 3.78 12.44 -8.97
C LEU A 57 3.10 13.48 -9.86
N HIS A 58 2.38 13.00 -10.87
CA HIS A 58 1.66 13.86 -11.81
C HIS A 58 0.23 13.34 -12.00
N ARG A 59 -0.74 14.22 -11.79
CA ARG A 59 -2.15 13.92 -12.03
C ARG A 59 -2.76 14.98 -12.93
N ASN A 60 -3.46 14.56 -13.98
CA ASN A 60 -4.15 15.44 -14.90
C ASN A 60 -5.48 15.89 -14.28
N GLU A 61 -5.37 16.68 -13.20
CA GLU A 61 -6.54 17.26 -12.53
C GLU A 61 -7.23 18.26 -13.45
N ILE A 62 -8.59 18.30 -13.38
CA ILE A 62 -9.39 19.27 -14.15
C ILE A 62 -9.06 20.68 -13.66
N SER A 63 -8.90 21.61 -14.60
CA SER A 63 -8.46 22.99 -14.30
C SER A 63 -9.29 23.66 -13.21
N GLY A 64 -10.61 23.52 -13.25
CA GLY A 64 -11.53 24.10 -12.26
C GLY A 64 -11.45 23.52 -10.84
N THR A 65 -10.71 22.44 -10.64
CA THR A 65 -10.50 21.83 -9.32
C THR A 65 -9.18 22.23 -8.66
N LEU A 66 -8.35 22.97 -9.36
CA LEU A 66 -7.03 23.39 -8.85
C LEU A 66 -7.22 24.49 -7.79
N THR A 67 -6.51 24.34 -6.68
CA THR A 67 -6.61 25.24 -5.51
C THR A 67 -5.23 25.75 -5.05
N GLY A 68 -4.29 25.93 -5.97
CA GLY A 68 -2.93 26.33 -5.63
C GLY A 68 -2.18 25.20 -4.89
N LEU A 69 -1.67 25.44 -3.69
CA LEU A 69 -0.81 24.48 -2.97
C LEU A 69 -1.51 23.16 -2.60
N THR A 70 -2.81 23.17 -2.36
CA THR A 70 -3.52 21.99 -1.83
C THR A 70 -4.01 21.02 -2.90
N ARG A 71 -4.20 21.49 -4.16
CA ARG A 71 -4.56 20.64 -5.28
C ARG A 71 -3.91 21.13 -6.57
N VAL A 72 -2.88 20.42 -6.97
CA VAL A 72 -2.02 20.76 -8.11
C VAL A 72 -1.80 19.53 -9.00
N ARG A 73 -1.24 19.72 -10.19
CA ARG A 73 -0.99 18.64 -11.15
C ARG A 73 0.35 17.93 -10.96
N ARG A 74 1.32 18.61 -10.33
CA ARG A 74 2.64 18.06 -9.97
C ARG A 74 2.87 18.27 -8.49
N PHE A 75 3.13 17.20 -7.75
CA PHE A 75 3.28 17.22 -6.30
C PHE A 75 4.15 16.06 -5.81
N GLN A 76 4.48 16.09 -4.55
CA GLN A 76 5.13 15.00 -3.82
C GLN A 76 4.24 14.59 -2.66
N GLN A 77 4.37 13.34 -2.25
CA GLN A 77 3.75 12.78 -1.06
C GLN A 77 4.82 12.09 -0.23
N ASP A 78 4.68 12.14 1.09
CA ASP A 78 5.33 11.20 1.97
C ASP A 78 4.52 9.90 1.88
N ASP A 79 4.83 9.10 0.87
CA ASP A 79 4.06 7.92 0.48
C ASP A 79 4.83 6.65 0.83
N ALA A 80 4.13 5.70 1.45
CA ALA A 80 4.68 4.40 1.78
C ALA A 80 3.69 3.28 1.47
N HIS A 81 4.22 2.12 1.09
CA HIS A 81 3.46 0.90 0.90
C HIS A 81 3.97 -0.16 1.88
N ILE A 82 3.07 -0.67 2.70
CA ILE A 82 3.34 -1.69 3.71
C ILE A 82 2.79 -3.02 3.20
N PHE A 83 3.70 -3.94 2.90
CA PHE A 83 3.36 -5.31 2.53
C PHE A 83 3.35 -6.15 3.79
N CYS A 84 2.18 -6.63 4.18
CA CYS A 84 2.00 -7.36 5.43
C CYS A 84 1.05 -8.55 5.26
N ARG A 85 1.08 -9.47 6.22
CA ARG A 85 0.10 -10.56 6.32
C ARG A 85 -1.20 -10.05 6.95
N TYR A 86 -2.27 -10.83 6.83
CA TYR A 86 -3.57 -10.52 7.42
C TYR A 86 -3.51 -10.26 8.93
N ASP A 87 -2.77 -11.09 9.65
CA ASP A 87 -2.60 -11.00 11.10
C ASP A 87 -1.80 -9.76 11.55
N GLN A 88 -1.10 -9.10 10.63
CA GLN A 88 -0.30 -7.90 10.88
C GLN A 88 -1.05 -6.59 10.57
N ILE A 89 -2.19 -6.63 9.86
CA ILE A 89 -2.91 -5.44 9.40
C ILE A 89 -3.26 -4.51 10.58
N MET A 90 -3.78 -5.06 11.66
CA MET A 90 -4.18 -4.29 12.83
C MET A 90 -3.01 -3.48 13.41
N ASP A 91 -1.86 -4.14 13.60
CA ASP A 91 -0.69 -3.51 14.21
C ASP A 91 -0.08 -2.45 13.28
N GLU A 92 -0.07 -2.70 11.96
CA GLU A 92 0.43 -1.73 11.00
C GLU A 92 -0.47 -0.49 10.89
N VAL A 93 -1.79 -0.66 10.92
CA VAL A 93 -2.74 0.46 10.90
C VAL A 93 -2.61 1.28 12.19
N LEU A 94 -2.53 0.62 13.35
CA LEU A 94 -2.34 1.30 14.63
C LEU A 94 -1.01 2.07 14.67
N GLY A 95 0.08 1.43 14.24
CA GLY A 95 1.39 2.07 14.15
C GLY A 95 1.39 3.31 13.24
N PHE A 96 0.64 3.27 12.13
CA PHE A 96 0.43 4.45 11.29
C PHE A 96 -0.36 5.55 12.01
N LEU A 97 -1.45 5.21 12.71
CA LEU A 97 -2.27 6.18 13.44
C LEU A 97 -1.50 6.83 14.58
N ASP A 98 -0.67 6.08 15.29
CA ASP A 98 0.21 6.60 16.34
C ASP A 98 1.27 7.55 15.77
N PHE A 99 1.93 7.15 14.67
CA PHE A 99 2.90 7.99 13.98
C PHE A 99 2.26 9.29 13.47
N MET A 100 1.11 9.20 12.83
CA MET A 100 0.34 10.34 12.36
C MET A 100 -0.03 11.28 13.52
N SER A 101 -0.50 10.73 14.66
CA SER A 101 -0.81 11.52 15.86
C SER A 101 0.40 12.28 16.35
N TYR A 102 1.56 11.61 16.44
CA TYR A 102 2.81 12.24 16.86
C TYR A 102 3.19 13.40 15.95
N VAL A 103 3.16 13.18 14.62
CA VAL A 103 3.50 14.24 13.66
C VAL A 103 2.57 15.45 13.80
N TYR A 104 1.27 15.22 13.88
CA TYR A 104 0.30 16.32 13.97
C TYR A 104 0.34 17.04 15.32
N GLU A 105 0.70 16.35 16.38
CA GLU A 105 0.93 16.96 17.70
C GLU A 105 2.13 17.92 17.67
N VAL A 106 3.24 17.51 17.04
CA VAL A 106 4.43 18.36 16.85
C VAL A 106 4.10 19.67 16.12
N PHE A 107 3.22 19.61 15.11
CA PHE A 107 2.76 20.80 14.39
C PHE A 107 1.59 21.54 15.06
N GLY A 108 1.03 20.99 16.12
CA GLY A 108 -0.15 21.56 16.81
C GLY A 108 -1.44 21.49 16.00
N PHE A 109 -1.54 20.55 15.05
CA PHE A 109 -2.72 20.41 14.22
C PHE A 109 -3.84 19.61 14.90
N LYS A 110 -5.08 20.10 14.74
CA LYS A 110 -6.28 19.34 15.07
C LYS A 110 -6.73 18.55 13.85
N TYR A 111 -7.24 17.34 14.06
CA TYR A 111 -7.67 16.47 12.98
C TYR A 111 -8.94 15.67 13.33
N GLU A 112 -9.60 15.18 12.31
CA GLU A 112 -10.70 14.24 12.37
C GLU A 112 -10.41 13.01 11.53
N LEU A 113 -10.90 11.85 11.96
CA LEU A 113 -10.76 10.56 11.29
C LEU A 113 -12.06 10.16 10.61
N TYR A 114 -11.97 9.70 9.38
CA TYR A 114 -13.10 9.25 8.59
C TYR A 114 -12.82 7.87 7.99
N LEU A 115 -13.71 6.91 8.22
CA LEU A 115 -13.70 5.64 7.50
C LEU A 115 -14.47 5.80 6.19
N SER A 116 -13.77 5.83 5.07
CA SER A 116 -14.34 5.89 3.73
C SER A 116 -14.58 4.49 3.20
N THR A 117 -15.86 4.13 3.07
CA THR A 117 -16.31 2.78 2.72
C THR A 117 -16.42 2.58 1.21
N ARG A 118 -16.81 1.38 0.80
CA ARG A 118 -16.88 0.95 -0.60
C ARG A 118 -17.68 1.90 -1.51
N PRO A 119 -17.09 2.27 -2.67
CA PRO A 119 -17.81 3.05 -3.68
C PRO A 119 -18.76 2.16 -4.52
N ALA A 120 -19.68 2.78 -5.27
CA ALA A 120 -20.56 2.06 -6.18
C ALA A 120 -19.79 1.24 -7.25
N LYS A 121 -18.62 1.73 -7.69
CA LYS A 121 -17.71 1.03 -8.61
C LYS A 121 -16.50 0.53 -7.84
N MET A 122 -16.57 -0.71 -7.36
CA MET A 122 -15.49 -1.35 -6.61
C MET A 122 -14.88 -2.53 -7.37
N LEU A 123 -13.63 -2.88 -7.10
CA LEU A 123 -12.98 -4.11 -7.53
C LEU A 123 -13.07 -5.18 -6.43
N GLY A 124 -13.13 -6.44 -6.85
CA GLY A 124 -13.14 -7.59 -5.93
C GLY A 124 -14.55 -7.97 -5.44
N SER A 125 -14.59 -8.93 -4.52
CA SER A 125 -15.85 -9.44 -3.97
C SER A 125 -16.35 -8.63 -2.78
N ALA A 126 -17.67 -8.59 -2.56
CA ALA A 126 -18.27 -7.94 -1.40
C ALA A 126 -17.69 -8.46 -0.09
N LYS A 127 -17.47 -9.79 0.02
CA LYS A 127 -16.89 -10.42 1.22
C LYS A 127 -15.51 -9.87 1.58
N LEU A 128 -14.67 -9.59 0.56
CA LEU A 128 -13.33 -9.04 0.78
C LEU A 128 -13.42 -7.59 1.29
N TRP A 129 -14.38 -6.82 0.77
CA TRP A 129 -14.66 -5.49 1.23
C TRP A 129 -15.21 -5.46 2.66
N ASP A 130 -16.13 -6.38 3.01
CA ASP A 130 -16.65 -6.51 4.37
C ASP A 130 -15.50 -6.75 5.38
N MET A 131 -14.57 -7.66 5.04
CA MET A 131 -13.40 -7.92 5.87
C MET A 131 -12.48 -6.70 6.00
N ALA A 132 -12.23 -6.00 4.90
CA ALA A 132 -11.37 -4.83 4.88
C ALA A 132 -11.95 -3.67 5.70
N GLU A 133 -13.23 -3.37 5.51
CA GLU A 133 -13.93 -2.34 6.27
C GLU A 133 -13.98 -2.68 7.76
N GLN A 134 -14.23 -3.94 8.11
CA GLN A 134 -14.21 -4.40 9.50
C GLN A 134 -12.81 -4.24 10.13
N SER A 135 -11.75 -4.63 9.42
CA SER A 135 -10.37 -4.48 9.91
C SER A 135 -10.02 -3.02 10.23
N LEU A 136 -10.42 -2.08 9.36
CA LEU A 136 -10.20 -0.65 9.61
C LEU A 136 -11.09 -0.12 10.74
N THR A 137 -12.32 -0.61 10.85
CA THR A 137 -13.24 -0.27 11.96
C THR A 137 -12.65 -0.70 13.31
N ASP A 138 -12.15 -1.94 13.37
CA ASP A 138 -11.56 -2.48 14.59
C ASP A 138 -10.29 -1.72 15.00
N ALA A 139 -9.46 -1.33 14.02
CA ALA A 139 -8.29 -0.51 14.27
C ALA A 139 -8.66 0.89 14.81
N LEU A 140 -9.65 1.56 14.21
CA LEU A 140 -10.14 2.85 14.69
C LEU A 140 -10.72 2.78 16.10
N ASN A 141 -11.51 1.74 16.39
CA ASN A 141 -12.05 1.50 17.72
C ASN A 141 -10.94 1.26 18.76
N LYS A 142 -9.93 0.47 18.40
CA LYS A 142 -8.76 0.19 19.27
C LYS A 142 -7.89 1.42 19.48
N PHE A 143 -7.78 2.29 18.48
CA PHE A 143 -7.07 3.56 18.57
C PHE A 143 -7.73 4.53 19.57
N GLY A 144 -9.07 4.44 19.76
CA GLY A 144 -9.80 5.09 20.84
C GLY A 144 -10.09 6.58 20.65
N LYS A 145 -9.79 7.17 19.48
CA LYS A 145 -10.19 8.55 19.15
C LYS A 145 -11.51 8.55 18.38
N PRO A 146 -12.33 9.62 18.50
CA PRO A 146 -13.58 9.75 17.75
C PRO A 146 -13.33 9.68 16.24
N TRP A 147 -14.18 8.96 15.52
CA TRP A 147 -14.16 8.85 14.07
C TRP A 147 -15.57 8.85 13.48
N LYS A 148 -15.67 9.09 12.18
CA LYS A 148 -16.93 9.18 11.45
C LYS A 148 -16.90 8.27 10.23
N ILE A 149 -18.06 7.79 9.78
CA ILE A 149 -18.19 7.09 8.51
C ILE A 149 -18.35 8.10 7.38
N ASN A 150 -17.64 7.88 6.26
CA ASN A 150 -17.79 8.59 4.99
C ASN A 150 -18.21 7.59 3.91
N PRO A 151 -19.54 7.39 3.71
CA PRO A 151 -20.01 6.31 2.84
C PRO A 151 -19.65 6.53 1.38
N GLY A 152 -19.13 5.49 0.71
CA GLY A 152 -18.91 5.48 -0.73
C GLY A 152 -17.68 6.24 -1.23
N ASP A 153 -16.84 6.76 -0.34
CA ASP A 153 -15.65 7.56 -0.70
C ASP A 153 -14.34 6.74 -0.66
N GLY A 154 -14.43 5.43 -0.49
CA GLY A 154 -13.30 4.53 -0.60
C GLY A 154 -12.68 4.53 -1.99
N ALA A 155 -11.42 4.10 -2.10
CA ALA A 155 -10.79 3.89 -3.40
C ALA A 155 -11.45 2.72 -4.12
N PHE A 156 -11.35 2.66 -5.45
CA PHE A 156 -11.92 1.54 -6.21
C PHE A 156 -11.35 0.17 -5.83
N TYR A 157 -10.18 0.13 -5.20
CA TYR A 157 -9.43 -1.07 -4.82
C TYR A 157 -9.49 -1.40 -3.32
N GLY A 158 -9.96 -0.49 -2.46
CA GLY A 158 -10.08 -0.75 -1.03
C GLY A 158 -10.61 0.41 -0.20
N PRO A 159 -11.10 0.14 1.01
CA PRO A 159 -11.51 1.17 1.96
C PRO A 159 -10.30 1.92 2.51
N LYS A 160 -10.56 3.09 3.07
CA LYS A 160 -9.49 3.95 3.59
C LYS A 160 -9.92 4.70 4.85
N ILE A 161 -8.95 5.01 5.70
CA ILE A 161 -9.11 5.99 6.77
C ILE A 161 -8.54 7.31 6.25
N ASP A 162 -9.40 8.31 6.08
CA ASP A 162 -9.01 9.66 5.70
C ASP A 162 -8.83 10.54 6.93
N ILE A 163 -7.75 11.29 6.95
CA ILE A 163 -7.43 12.22 8.02
C ILE A 163 -7.59 13.64 7.50
N LYS A 164 -8.51 14.40 8.08
CA LYS A 164 -8.78 15.80 7.74
C LYS A 164 -8.21 16.72 8.81
N LEU A 165 -7.31 17.60 8.40
CA LEU A 165 -6.74 18.64 9.23
C LEU A 165 -7.58 19.91 9.19
N PHE A 166 -7.50 20.69 10.28
CA PHE A 166 -8.07 22.04 10.35
C PHE A 166 -6.96 23.06 10.24
N ASP A 167 -7.09 24.02 9.33
CA ASP A 167 -6.20 25.17 9.26
C ASP A 167 -6.62 26.26 10.27
N ALA A 168 -5.80 27.32 10.35
CA ALA A 168 -6.05 28.44 11.26
C ALA A 168 -7.35 29.21 10.99
N LEU A 169 -7.93 29.05 9.79
CA LEU A 169 -9.21 29.65 9.40
C LEU A 169 -10.40 28.69 9.60
N GLY A 170 -10.16 27.51 10.17
CA GLY A 170 -11.18 26.46 10.36
C GLY A 170 -11.56 25.70 9.11
N ARG A 171 -10.82 25.84 7.99
CA ARG A 171 -11.04 25.05 6.78
C ARG A 171 -10.43 23.67 6.94
N THR A 172 -11.07 22.68 6.32
CA THR A 172 -10.62 21.28 6.37
C THR A 172 -9.80 20.90 5.14
N HIS A 173 -8.71 20.17 5.35
CA HIS A 173 -7.85 19.66 4.31
C HIS A 173 -7.57 18.17 4.55
N GLN A 174 -7.77 17.33 3.55
CA GLN A 174 -7.37 15.92 3.61
C GLN A 174 -5.87 15.84 3.34
N CYS A 175 -5.09 15.56 4.40
CA CYS A 175 -3.63 15.55 4.34
C CYS A 175 -3.03 14.16 4.53
N GLY A 176 -3.72 13.25 5.21
CA GLY A 176 -3.26 11.90 5.45
C GLY A 176 -4.32 10.87 5.06
N THR A 177 -3.86 9.69 4.68
CA THR A 177 -4.74 8.57 4.35
C THR A 177 -3.99 7.27 4.63
N VAL A 178 -4.66 6.28 5.23
CA VAL A 178 -4.23 4.88 5.21
C VAL A 178 -5.25 4.08 4.41
N GLN A 179 -4.79 3.33 3.43
CA GLN A 179 -5.63 2.57 2.49
C GLN A 179 -5.31 1.09 2.62
N LEU A 180 -6.34 0.26 2.75
CA LEU A 180 -6.20 -1.18 2.78
C LEU A 180 -6.51 -1.75 1.39
N ASP A 181 -5.49 -2.32 0.74
CA ASP A 181 -5.57 -2.79 -0.64
C ASP A 181 -5.31 -4.29 -0.74
N PHE A 182 -6.34 -5.06 -1.09
CA PHE A 182 -6.24 -6.48 -1.41
C PHE A 182 -6.17 -6.75 -2.92
N GLN A 183 -6.38 -5.74 -3.76
CA GLN A 183 -6.51 -5.93 -5.20
C GLN A 183 -5.16 -5.93 -5.91
N LEU A 184 -4.27 -5.01 -5.55
CA LEU A 184 -2.95 -4.94 -6.17
C LEU A 184 -2.11 -6.20 -5.90
N PRO A 185 -2.03 -6.74 -4.67
CA PRO A 185 -1.36 -8.01 -4.43
C PRO A 185 -1.87 -9.15 -5.31
N ILE A 186 -3.19 -9.29 -5.45
CA ILE A 186 -3.81 -10.31 -6.31
C ILE A 186 -3.47 -10.06 -7.78
N ARG A 187 -3.58 -8.83 -8.26
CA ARG A 187 -3.36 -8.48 -9.67
C ARG A 187 -1.89 -8.60 -10.11
N PHE A 188 -0.95 -8.38 -9.20
CA PHE A 188 0.48 -8.58 -9.43
C PHE A 188 0.94 -9.99 -9.07
N ASN A 189 0.03 -10.85 -8.55
CA ASN A 189 0.35 -12.20 -8.08
C ASN A 189 1.49 -12.17 -7.05
N LEU A 190 1.48 -11.22 -6.12
CA LEU A 190 2.51 -11.09 -5.11
C LEU A 190 2.46 -12.28 -4.16
N MET A 191 3.61 -12.88 -3.92
CA MET A 191 3.74 -14.07 -3.09
C MET A 191 4.88 -13.93 -2.08
N TYR A 192 4.78 -14.69 -1.01
CA TYR A 192 5.87 -14.92 -0.05
C TYR A 192 5.91 -16.39 0.34
N LYS A 193 7.09 -16.89 0.70
CA LYS A 193 7.27 -18.25 1.20
C LYS A 193 6.68 -18.37 2.60
N THR A 194 5.81 -19.36 2.80
CA THR A 194 5.23 -19.69 4.10
C THR A 194 6.27 -20.38 5.00
N GLU A 195 5.94 -20.54 6.28
CA GLU A 195 6.82 -21.25 7.23
C GLU A 195 7.13 -22.68 6.79
N GLU A 196 6.13 -23.38 6.25
CA GLU A 196 6.30 -24.76 5.76
C GLU A 196 7.24 -24.83 4.56
N GLN A 197 7.13 -23.87 3.64
CA GLN A 197 8.00 -23.79 2.46
C GLN A 197 9.43 -23.47 2.86
N VAL A 198 9.65 -22.52 3.76
CA VAL A 198 11.01 -22.19 4.26
C VAL A 198 11.62 -23.40 4.95
N LYS A 199 10.87 -24.13 5.79
CA LYS A 199 11.37 -25.36 6.44
C LYS A 199 11.71 -26.48 5.46
N LYS A 200 11.05 -26.56 4.30
CA LYS A 200 11.38 -27.52 3.25
C LYS A 200 12.68 -27.14 2.54
N ASP A 201 12.81 -25.88 2.14
CA ASP A 201 14.00 -25.37 1.48
C ASP A 201 15.24 -25.56 2.38
N ASP A 202 15.15 -25.23 3.69
CA ASP A 202 16.23 -25.42 4.67
C ASP A 202 16.66 -26.90 4.84
N LYS A 203 15.73 -27.85 4.64
CA LYS A 203 16.05 -29.29 4.69
C LYS A 203 16.69 -29.79 3.42
N GLU A 204 16.25 -29.31 2.27
CA GLU A 204 16.83 -29.66 0.96
C GLU A 204 18.27 -29.15 0.85
N GLU A 205 18.53 -27.90 1.26
CA GLU A 205 19.88 -27.32 1.28
C GLU A 205 20.84 -28.10 2.22
N LYS A 206 20.37 -28.53 3.39
CA LYS A 206 21.16 -29.34 4.33
C LYS A 206 21.43 -30.76 3.79
N GLY A 207 20.41 -31.37 3.17
CA GLY A 207 20.56 -32.71 2.56
C GLY A 207 21.52 -32.73 1.36
N GLU A 208 21.57 -31.66 0.57
CA GLU A 208 22.56 -31.52 -0.51
C GLU A 208 23.98 -31.23 0.02
N GLY A 209 24.10 -30.52 1.15
CA GLY A 209 25.40 -30.29 1.82
C GLY A 209 26.03 -31.57 2.32
N GLU A 210 25.27 -32.44 2.99
CA GLU A 210 25.75 -33.73 3.50
C GLU A 210 26.20 -34.68 2.37
N ASN A 211 25.46 -34.71 1.25
CA ASN A 211 25.81 -35.52 0.07
C ASN A 211 27.09 -35.03 -0.64
N LYS A 212 27.43 -33.75 -0.57
CA LYS A 212 28.67 -33.20 -1.13
C LYS A 212 29.88 -33.51 -0.24
N GLU A 213 29.71 -33.49 1.09
CA GLU A 213 30.78 -33.86 2.02
C GLU A 213 31.11 -35.37 1.99
N GLU A 214 30.10 -36.25 1.84
CA GLU A 214 30.36 -37.69 1.70
C GLU A 214 31.10 -38.05 0.40
N LYS A 215 30.78 -37.37 -0.73
CA LYS A 215 31.50 -37.56 -2.00
C LYS A 215 32.93 -37.03 -1.98
N GLY A 216 33.21 -35.95 -1.23
CA GLY A 216 34.56 -35.41 -1.04
C GLY A 216 35.49 -36.33 -0.21
N LYS A 217 34.92 -37.08 0.73
CA LYS A 217 35.71 -38.00 1.58
C LYS A 217 36.02 -39.34 0.90
N LYS A 218 35.33 -39.76 -0.13
CA LYS A 218 35.56 -40.99 -0.89
C LYS A 218 36.58 -40.82 -2.03
N GLY A 219 36.99 -39.62 -2.38
CA GLY A 219 37.92 -39.32 -3.48
C GLY A 219 39.44 -39.32 -3.08
N ASN A 220 39.79 -39.49 -1.81
CA ASN A 220 41.17 -39.36 -1.35
C ASN A 220 41.74 -40.66 -0.73
N LYS A 221 41.36 -41.82 -1.27
CA LYS A 221 42.04 -43.11 -0.98
C LYS A 221 42.37 -43.79 -2.30
N LYS A 222 43.44 -43.36 -2.90
CA LYS A 222 44.30 -44.19 -3.79
C LYS A 222 45.72 -43.68 -3.72
#